data_cf946f83693d36f5795075b944710d53
#
_entry.id   cf946f83693d36f5795075b944710d53
#
_cell.length_a   1.000
_cell.length_b   1.000
_cell.length_c   1.000
_cell.angle_alpha   90.00
_cell.angle_beta   90.00
_cell.angle_gamma   90.00
#
_symmetry.space_group_name_H-M   'P 1'
#
loop_
_entity.id
_entity.type
_entity.pdbx_description
1 polymer ?
#
loop_
_entity_poly.entity_id
_entity_poly.type
_entity_poly.pdbx_seq_one_letter_code
_entity_poly.pdbx_strand_id
1 'polypeptide(L)'
;TLNESPAIECWTGEHVFLSNLAFFFLAVYGIGFPLFCIIVVSNVFNSKREFDPDMRDRYGYLYYKYKTTHYLWEPLAIMPRKIFVALFRTLTREKKYHFLQASGVMIVLSCLAILQIQQQPFIEQFLNNMENVALMNHVFVLFFGVMFLSKPCFLHLILIGLIAVI
;
A
#
# COMPACT_ATOMS: atom_id res chain seq x y z
N THR A 1 7.26 21.30 18.69
CA THR A 1 7.43 22.06 17.43
C THR A 1 7.47 21.12 16.23
N LEU A 2 7.04 21.58 15.07
CA LEU A 2 7.14 20.84 13.81
C LEU A 2 8.62 20.81 13.34
N ASN A 3 9.11 19.64 12.92
CA ASN A 3 10.51 19.50 12.46
C ASN A 3 10.87 20.40 11.26
N GLU A 4 9.91 20.73 10.41
CA GLU A 4 10.11 21.59 9.23
C GLU A 4 9.81 23.07 9.50
N SER A 5 9.12 23.37 10.60
CA SER A 5 8.78 24.73 11.02
C SER A 5 8.87 24.81 12.54
N PRO A 6 10.07 25.00 13.11
CA PRO A 6 10.29 24.99 14.55
C PRO A 6 9.59 26.14 15.29
N ALA A 7 9.10 27.15 14.57
CA ALA A 7 8.31 28.24 15.13
C ALA A 7 6.86 27.85 15.46
N ILE A 8 6.37 26.69 14.94
CA ILE A 8 5.01 26.22 15.17
C ILE A 8 5.02 25.18 16.28
N GLU A 9 4.38 25.49 17.38
CA GLU A 9 4.18 24.53 18.47
C GLU A 9 3.09 23.52 18.08
N CYS A 10 3.42 22.21 18.24
CA CYS A 10 2.44 21.14 17.98
C CYS A 10 1.32 21.20 19.01
N TRP A 11 0.10 20.93 18.58
CA TRP A 11 -1.10 20.82 19.42
C TRP A 11 -1.53 22.14 20.10
N THR A 12 -1.12 23.29 19.57
CA THR A 12 -1.52 24.62 20.06
C THR A 12 -2.08 25.48 18.92
N GLY A 13 -2.97 26.40 19.26
CA GLY A 13 -3.52 27.39 18.32
C GLY A 13 -4.07 26.80 17.02
N GLU A 14 -3.67 27.36 15.88
CA GLU A 14 -4.14 26.95 14.54
C GLU A 14 -3.75 25.52 14.17
N HIS A 15 -2.66 24.99 14.76
CA HIS A 15 -2.22 23.63 14.48
C HIS A 15 -3.23 22.57 14.97
N VAL A 16 -3.97 22.83 16.05
CA VAL A 16 -5.03 21.92 16.54
C VAL A 16 -6.13 21.78 15.51
N PHE A 17 -6.56 22.89 14.91
CA PHE A 17 -7.60 22.88 13.87
C PHE A 17 -7.15 22.08 12.65
N LEU A 18 -5.93 22.36 12.15
CA LEU A 18 -5.35 21.65 11.00
C LEU A 18 -5.16 20.15 11.28
N SER A 19 -4.72 19.79 12.48
CA SER A 19 -4.58 18.39 12.89
C SER A 19 -5.91 17.66 12.92
N ASN A 20 -6.94 18.26 13.51
CA ASN A 20 -8.28 17.67 13.53
C ASN A 20 -8.87 17.51 12.13
N LEU A 21 -8.67 18.51 11.26
CA LEU A 21 -9.07 18.44 9.87
C LEU A 21 -8.34 17.31 9.12
N ALA A 22 -7.04 17.16 9.35
CA ALA A 22 -6.24 16.09 8.76
C ALA A 22 -6.71 14.70 9.24
N PHE A 23 -6.99 14.53 10.53
CA PHE A 23 -7.54 13.29 11.06
C PHE A 23 -8.94 12.98 10.51
N PHE A 24 -9.79 13.99 10.36
CA PHE A 24 -11.09 13.82 9.73
C PHE A 24 -10.96 13.31 8.29
N PHE A 25 -10.12 13.94 7.48
CA PHE A 25 -9.89 13.48 6.11
C PHE A 25 -9.22 12.10 6.06
N LEU A 26 -8.30 11.79 6.97
CA LEU A 26 -7.71 10.47 7.07
C LEU A 26 -8.76 9.39 7.38
N ALA A 27 -9.69 9.67 8.28
CA ALA A 27 -10.79 8.76 8.60
C ALA A 27 -11.74 8.58 7.40
N VAL A 28 -12.15 9.68 6.76
CA VAL A 28 -13.08 9.65 5.62
C VAL A 28 -12.46 8.95 4.41
N TYR A 29 -11.26 9.33 4.01
CA TYR A 29 -10.62 8.76 2.81
C TYR A 29 -9.86 7.46 3.10
N GLY A 30 -9.26 7.32 4.28
CA GLY A 30 -8.50 6.13 4.64
C GLY A 30 -9.37 4.93 5.00
N ILE A 31 -10.50 5.17 5.64
CA ILE A 31 -11.39 4.10 6.09
C ILE A 31 -12.75 4.18 5.38
N GLY A 32 -13.36 5.37 5.36
CA GLY A 32 -14.72 5.58 4.84
C GLY A 32 -14.84 5.23 3.36
N PHE A 33 -13.87 5.67 2.53
CA PHE A 33 -13.92 5.41 1.10
C PHE A 33 -13.76 3.90 0.75
N PRO A 34 -12.81 3.14 1.29
CA PRO A 34 -12.76 1.69 1.09
C PRO A 34 -14.02 0.97 1.58
N LEU A 35 -14.57 1.34 2.74
CA LEU A 35 -15.83 0.77 3.23
C LEU A 35 -17.00 1.08 2.30
N PHE A 36 -17.10 2.31 1.80
CA PHE A 36 -18.10 2.67 0.80
C PHE A 36 -17.97 1.80 -0.46
N CYS A 37 -16.75 1.60 -0.97
CA CYS A 37 -16.50 0.72 -2.11
C CYS A 37 -16.92 -0.74 -1.83
N ILE A 38 -16.64 -1.27 -0.63
CA ILE A 38 -17.08 -2.61 -0.22
C ILE A 38 -18.60 -2.71 -0.25
N ILE A 39 -19.31 -1.75 0.34
CA ILE A 39 -20.76 -1.73 0.40
C ILE A 39 -21.37 -1.67 -1.00
N VAL A 40 -20.87 -0.76 -1.85
CA VAL A 40 -21.39 -0.60 -3.22
C VAL A 40 -21.20 -1.88 -4.03
N VAL A 41 -19.96 -2.41 -4.06
CA VAL A 41 -19.65 -3.61 -4.84
C VAL A 41 -20.41 -4.83 -4.31
N SER A 42 -20.50 -5.00 -2.99
CA SER A 42 -21.28 -6.09 -2.39
C SER A 42 -22.77 -5.99 -2.74
N ASN A 43 -23.34 -4.78 -2.74
CA ASN A 43 -24.73 -4.58 -3.14
C ASN A 43 -24.98 -4.90 -4.62
N VAL A 44 -24.05 -4.55 -5.51
CA VAL A 44 -24.12 -4.89 -6.94
C VAL A 44 -24.17 -6.40 -7.13
N PHE A 45 -23.27 -7.15 -6.48
CA PHE A 45 -23.21 -8.60 -6.57
C PHE A 45 -24.41 -9.29 -5.89
N ASN A 46 -24.81 -8.85 -4.71
CA ASN A 46 -25.97 -9.40 -4.00
C ASN A 46 -27.28 -9.18 -4.76
N SER A 47 -27.37 -8.09 -5.50
CA SER A 47 -28.55 -7.77 -6.34
C SER A 47 -28.47 -8.40 -7.73
N LYS A 48 -27.41 -9.16 -8.05
CA LYS A 48 -27.15 -9.76 -9.38
C LYS A 48 -27.20 -8.74 -10.52
N ARG A 49 -26.71 -7.53 -10.25
CA ARG A 49 -26.66 -6.40 -11.20
C ARG A 49 -25.27 -6.14 -11.76
N GLU A 50 -24.35 -7.11 -11.65
CA GLU A 50 -22.98 -6.98 -12.13
C GLU A 50 -22.88 -6.74 -13.64
N PHE A 51 -23.89 -7.16 -14.41
CA PHE A 51 -23.97 -6.98 -15.87
C PHE A 51 -24.88 -5.81 -16.29
N ASP A 52 -25.49 -5.11 -15.35
CA ASP A 52 -26.31 -3.94 -15.65
C ASP A 52 -25.42 -2.81 -16.21
N PRO A 53 -25.70 -2.28 -17.44
CA PRO A 53 -24.87 -1.26 -18.07
C PRO A 53 -24.70 -0.02 -17.20
N ASP A 54 -25.75 0.45 -16.55
CA ASP A 54 -25.68 1.63 -15.68
C ASP A 54 -24.77 1.43 -14.46
N MET A 55 -24.79 0.24 -13.84
CA MET A 55 -23.93 -0.10 -12.71
C MET A 55 -22.48 -0.31 -13.15
N ARG A 56 -22.29 -0.91 -14.33
CA ARG A 56 -20.96 -1.10 -14.90
C ARG A 56 -20.30 0.22 -15.27
N ASP A 57 -21.02 1.15 -15.86
CA ASP A 57 -20.47 2.45 -16.25
C ASP A 57 -20.09 3.31 -15.03
N ARG A 58 -20.85 3.19 -13.91
CA ARG A 58 -20.58 3.94 -12.68
C ARG A 58 -19.53 3.30 -11.79
N TYR A 59 -19.56 2.00 -11.60
CA TYR A 59 -18.76 1.27 -10.60
C TYR A 59 -17.91 0.14 -11.16
N GLY A 60 -17.97 -0.13 -12.47
CA GLY A 60 -17.29 -1.26 -13.10
C GLY A 60 -15.77 -1.25 -12.90
N TYR A 61 -15.14 -0.07 -12.80
CA TYR A 61 -13.71 0.05 -12.52
C TYR A 61 -13.28 -0.61 -11.21
N LEU A 62 -14.19 -0.80 -10.25
CA LEU A 62 -13.92 -1.43 -8.96
C LEU A 62 -13.92 -2.96 -9.04
N TYR A 63 -14.68 -3.57 -9.95
CA TYR A 63 -14.89 -5.02 -9.96
C TYR A 63 -14.71 -5.70 -11.31
N TYR A 64 -14.94 -5.02 -12.43
CA TYR A 64 -15.02 -5.64 -13.77
C TYR A 64 -13.73 -6.36 -14.20
N LYS A 65 -12.56 -5.91 -13.74
CA LYS A 65 -11.27 -6.53 -14.04
C LYS A 65 -10.94 -7.78 -13.21
N TYR A 66 -11.74 -8.06 -12.19
CA TYR A 66 -11.53 -9.18 -11.26
C TYR A 66 -12.45 -10.35 -11.55
N LYS A 67 -11.97 -11.55 -11.18
CA LYS A 67 -12.81 -12.75 -11.18
C LYS A 67 -14.00 -12.57 -10.24
N THR A 68 -15.13 -13.19 -10.55
CA THR A 68 -16.34 -13.11 -9.70
C THR A 68 -16.12 -13.57 -8.27
N THR A 69 -15.15 -14.45 -8.03
CA THR A 69 -14.73 -14.89 -6.70
C THR A 69 -13.89 -13.84 -5.94
N HIS A 70 -13.32 -12.85 -6.65
CA HIS A 70 -12.42 -11.83 -6.12
C HIS A 70 -12.91 -10.40 -6.38
N TYR A 71 -14.23 -10.21 -6.49
CA TYR A 71 -14.84 -8.91 -6.82
C TYR A 71 -14.53 -7.80 -5.80
N LEU A 72 -14.20 -8.15 -4.57
CA LEU A 72 -13.77 -7.22 -3.52
C LEU A 72 -12.25 -7.01 -3.43
N TRP A 73 -11.48 -7.50 -4.41
CA TRP A 73 -10.02 -7.42 -4.34
C TRP A 73 -9.50 -5.98 -4.32
N GLU A 74 -10.10 -5.08 -5.11
CA GLU A 74 -9.73 -3.65 -5.11
C GLU A 74 -9.85 -3.02 -3.71
N PRO A 75 -11.04 -3.04 -3.05
CA PRO A 75 -11.18 -2.39 -1.75
C PRO A 75 -10.55 -3.14 -0.58
N LEU A 76 -10.33 -4.47 -0.67
CA LEU A 76 -9.77 -5.27 0.42
C LEU A 76 -8.25 -5.45 0.35
N ALA A 77 -7.65 -5.44 -0.82
CA ALA A 77 -6.22 -5.68 -0.99
C ALA A 77 -5.46 -4.44 -1.50
N ILE A 78 -5.93 -3.83 -2.59
CA ILE A 78 -5.17 -2.77 -3.26
C ILE A 78 -5.28 -1.44 -2.53
N MET A 79 -6.48 -1.02 -2.12
CA MET A 79 -6.68 0.24 -1.40
C MET A 79 -6.00 0.23 -0.02
N PRO A 80 -6.20 -0.79 0.85
CA PRO A 80 -5.55 -0.84 2.15
C PRO A 80 -4.02 -0.89 2.07
N ARG A 81 -3.47 -1.57 1.07
CA ARG A 81 -2.02 -1.59 0.82
C ARG A 81 -1.45 -0.18 0.71
N LYS A 82 -2.07 0.67 -0.12
CA LYS A 82 -1.62 2.06 -0.33
C LYS A 82 -1.73 2.89 0.95
N ILE A 83 -2.84 2.74 1.66
CA ILE A 83 -3.09 3.44 2.93
C ILE A 83 -2.09 2.99 3.98
N PHE A 84 -1.84 1.67 4.10
CA PHE A 84 -0.90 1.11 5.05
C PHE A 84 0.52 1.61 4.82
N VAL A 85 1.00 1.62 3.58
CA VAL A 85 2.34 2.12 3.24
C VAL A 85 2.45 3.61 3.59
N ALA A 86 1.45 4.43 3.26
CA ALA A 86 1.44 5.85 3.58
C ALA A 86 1.42 6.11 5.10
N LEU A 87 0.56 5.39 5.83
CA LEU A 87 0.43 5.50 7.28
C LEU A 87 1.73 5.08 7.98
N PHE A 88 2.31 3.95 7.57
CA PHE A 88 3.54 3.45 8.16
C PHE A 88 4.71 4.40 7.93
N ARG A 89 4.80 5.00 6.75
CA ARG A 89 5.77 6.05 6.45
C ARG A 89 5.61 7.28 7.36
N THR A 90 4.38 7.67 7.65
CA THR A 90 4.10 8.84 8.49
C THR A 90 4.42 8.59 9.96
N LEU A 91 4.05 7.43 10.48
CA LEU A 91 4.27 7.06 11.89
C LEU A 91 5.74 6.85 12.24
N THR A 92 6.56 6.42 11.27
CA THR A 92 7.99 6.11 11.48
C THR A 92 8.92 7.19 10.91
N ARG A 93 8.48 8.46 10.88
CA ARG A 93 9.21 9.58 10.24
C ARG A 93 10.57 9.91 10.87
N GLU A 94 10.81 9.55 12.13
CA GLU A 94 12.09 9.82 12.79
C GLU A 94 13.24 9.01 12.17
N LYS A 95 14.39 9.65 11.98
CA LYS A 95 15.61 9.05 11.40
C LYS A 95 16.04 7.74 12.08
N LYS A 96 15.77 7.61 13.38
CA LYS A 96 16.07 6.43 14.18
C LYS A 96 15.33 5.18 13.69
N TYR A 97 14.14 5.34 13.09
CA TYR A 97 13.27 4.25 12.70
C TYR A 97 13.25 3.95 11.19
N HIS A 98 14.10 4.60 10.38
CA HIS A 98 14.10 4.36 8.92
C HIS A 98 14.34 2.91 8.53
N PHE A 99 15.22 2.21 9.26
CA PHE A 99 15.44 0.77 9.03
C PHE A 99 14.19 -0.04 9.34
N LEU A 100 13.54 0.20 10.48
CA LEU A 100 12.30 -0.46 10.87
C LEU A 100 11.17 -0.14 9.89
N GLN A 101 11.09 1.09 9.42
CA GLN A 101 10.14 1.55 8.42
C GLN A 101 10.28 0.76 7.12
N ALA A 102 11.48 0.73 6.55
CA ALA A 102 11.73 0.07 5.28
C ALA A 102 11.50 -1.45 5.37
N SER A 103 11.99 -2.10 6.45
CA SER A 103 11.80 -3.53 6.66
C SER A 103 10.34 -3.89 6.93
N GLY A 104 9.60 -3.09 7.69
CA GLY A 104 8.18 -3.34 7.93
C GLY A 104 7.34 -3.25 6.65
N VAL A 105 7.54 -2.21 5.84
CA VAL A 105 6.86 -2.08 4.54
C VAL A 105 7.25 -3.22 3.61
N MET A 106 8.52 -3.64 3.59
CA MET A 106 9.01 -4.76 2.77
C MET A 106 8.30 -6.06 3.15
N ILE A 107 8.14 -6.37 4.45
CA ILE A 107 7.44 -7.57 4.92
C ILE A 107 5.97 -7.56 4.43
N VAL A 108 5.28 -6.44 4.61
CA VAL A 108 3.88 -6.33 4.19
C VAL A 108 3.73 -6.50 2.68
N LEU A 109 4.58 -5.84 1.89
CA LEU A 109 4.53 -5.97 0.43
C LEU A 109 4.89 -7.38 -0.03
N SER A 110 5.82 -8.06 0.65
CA SER A 110 6.15 -9.47 0.37
C SER A 110 4.96 -10.40 0.63
N CYS A 111 4.26 -10.23 1.75
CA CYS A 111 3.05 -10.99 2.06
C CYS A 111 1.96 -10.76 1.01
N LEU A 112 1.75 -9.52 0.59
CA LEU A 112 0.77 -9.17 -0.44
C LEU A 112 1.17 -9.72 -1.82
N ALA A 113 2.45 -9.74 -2.15
CA ALA A 113 2.95 -10.35 -3.38
C ALA A 113 2.68 -11.87 -3.40
N ILE A 114 2.91 -12.56 -2.29
CA ILE A 114 2.60 -13.99 -2.15
C ILE A 114 1.09 -14.23 -2.35
N LEU A 115 0.24 -13.44 -1.69
CA LEU A 115 -1.22 -13.52 -1.85
C LEU A 115 -1.66 -13.27 -3.29
N GLN A 116 -1.09 -12.25 -3.95
CA GLN A 116 -1.38 -11.93 -5.36
C GLN A 116 -1.01 -13.08 -6.31
N ILE A 117 0.16 -13.70 -6.11
CA ILE A 117 0.63 -14.83 -6.93
C ILE A 117 -0.28 -16.06 -6.73
N GLN A 118 -0.71 -16.32 -5.50
CA GLN A 118 -1.57 -17.47 -5.18
C GLN A 118 -3.00 -17.30 -5.70
N GLN A 119 -3.58 -16.11 -5.52
CA GLN A 119 -4.99 -15.87 -5.82
C GLN A 119 -5.25 -15.51 -7.28
N GLN A 120 -4.30 -14.87 -7.96
CA GLN A 120 -4.43 -14.40 -9.34
C GLN A 120 -5.81 -13.78 -9.62
N PRO A 121 -6.15 -12.66 -8.95
CA PRO A 121 -7.52 -12.15 -8.89
C PRO A 121 -8.03 -11.58 -10.20
N PHE A 122 -7.15 -11.14 -11.10
CA PHE A 122 -7.54 -10.56 -12.37
C PHE A 122 -8.03 -11.63 -13.34
N ILE A 123 -9.01 -11.27 -14.19
CA ILE A 123 -9.51 -12.13 -15.28
C ILE A 123 -8.39 -12.34 -16.30
N GLU A 124 -7.71 -11.28 -16.70
CA GLU A 124 -6.64 -11.33 -17.67
C GLU A 124 -5.32 -11.72 -17.02
N GLN A 125 -4.68 -12.77 -17.58
CA GLN A 125 -3.37 -13.24 -17.09
C GLN A 125 -2.28 -12.17 -17.22
N PHE A 126 -2.36 -11.33 -18.24
CA PHE A 126 -1.45 -10.21 -18.43
C PHE A 126 -1.45 -9.26 -17.23
N LEU A 127 -2.64 -8.89 -16.71
CA LEU A 127 -2.77 -8.03 -15.55
C LEU A 127 -2.21 -8.67 -14.26
N ASN A 128 -2.43 -9.99 -14.09
CA ASN A 128 -1.80 -10.72 -12.98
C ASN A 128 -0.27 -10.66 -13.05
N ASN A 129 0.31 -10.88 -14.22
CA ASN A 129 1.75 -10.83 -14.41
C ASN A 129 2.31 -9.42 -14.20
N MET A 130 1.63 -8.40 -14.70
CA MET A 130 2.05 -6.99 -14.51
C MET A 130 2.03 -6.59 -13.03
N GLU A 131 0.98 -6.94 -12.29
CA GLU A 131 0.90 -6.65 -10.85
C GLU A 131 1.96 -7.44 -10.06
N ASN A 132 2.22 -8.70 -10.41
CA ASN A 132 3.26 -9.49 -9.81
C ASN A 132 4.65 -8.86 -10.02
N VAL A 133 4.97 -8.45 -11.24
CA VAL A 133 6.23 -7.77 -11.56
C VAL A 133 6.34 -6.44 -10.80
N ALA A 134 5.26 -5.66 -10.74
CA ALA A 134 5.24 -4.40 -10.01
C ALA A 134 5.49 -4.60 -8.51
N LEU A 135 4.84 -5.59 -7.87
CA LEU A 135 5.05 -5.92 -6.47
C LEU A 135 6.47 -6.40 -6.19
N MET A 136 6.98 -7.31 -7.02
CA MET A 136 8.36 -7.80 -6.89
C MET A 136 9.36 -6.66 -7.03
N ASN A 137 9.17 -5.75 -8.00
CA ASN A 137 10.02 -4.57 -8.16
C ASN A 137 10.03 -3.68 -6.91
N HIS A 138 8.86 -3.45 -6.29
CA HIS A 138 8.79 -2.69 -5.04
C HIS A 138 9.56 -3.39 -3.90
N VAL A 139 9.43 -4.71 -3.78
CA VAL A 139 10.16 -5.48 -2.77
C VAL A 139 11.67 -5.39 -3.01
N PHE A 140 12.14 -5.50 -4.27
CA PHE A 140 13.56 -5.35 -4.61
C PHE A 140 14.08 -3.96 -4.29
N VAL A 141 13.38 -2.91 -4.67
CA VAL A 141 13.79 -1.52 -4.37
C VAL A 141 13.92 -1.30 -2.86
N LEU A 142 12.95 -1.80 -2.07
CA LEU A 142 13.01 -1.70 -0.61
C LEU A 142 14.13 -2.55 -0.02
N PHE A 143 14.37 -3.75 -0.54
CA PHE A 143 15.48 -4.61 -0.12
C PHE A 143 16.81 -3.89 -0.29
N PHE A 144 17.09 -3.35 -1.47
CA PHE A 144 18.30 -2.57 -1.69
C PHE A 144 18.36 -1.32 -0.81
N GLY A 145 17.23 -0.62 -0.62
CA GLY A 145 17.13 0.50 0.30
C GLY A 145 17.52 0.14 1.74
N VAL A 146 17.04 -0.99 2.24
CA VAL A 146 17.41 -1.53 3.57
C VAL A 146 18.89 -1.89 3.62
N MET A 147 19.42 -2.50 2.57
CA MET A 147 20.86 -2.85 2.47
C MET A 147 21.75 -1.60 2.55
N PHE A 148 21.36 -0.50 1.90
CA PHE A 148 22.11 0.75 1.97
C PHE A 148 22.00 1.46 3.34
N LEU A 149 20.89 1.26 4.04
CA LEU A 149 20.68 1.82 5.39
C LEU A 149 21.44 1.03 6.48
N SER A 150 21.59 -0.28 6.31
CA SER A 150 22.43 -1.11 7.16
C SER A 150 23.89 -0.82 6.85
N LYS A 151 24.60 -0.17 7.76
CA LYS A 151 26.01 0.29 7.73
C LYS A 151 26.94 -0.36 6.67
N PRO A 152 27.97 0.35 6.15
CA PRO A 152 28.83 -0.08 5.03
C PRO A 152 29.52 -1.46 5.21
N CYS A 153 29.51 -2.03 6.42
CA CYS A 153 30.07 -3.33 6.73
C CYS A 153 29.42 -4.50 5.95
N PHE A 154 28.11 -4.39 5.62
CA PHE A 154 27.41 -5.44 4.91
C PHE A 154 27.70 -5.42 3.40
N LEU A 155 27.92 -4.26 2.82
CA LEU A 155 28.33 -4.10 1.42
C LEU A 155 29.72 -4.70 1.19
N HIS A 156 30.64 -4.53 2.15
CA HIS A 156 31.96 -5.17 2.12
C HIS A 156 31.88 -6.70 2.17
N LEU A 157 30.96 -7.26 2.98
CA LEU A 157 30.77 -8.71 3.06
C LEU A 157 30.22 -9.30 1.74
N ILE A 158 29.30 -8.61 1.08
CA ILE A 158 28.77 -9.05 -0.23
C ILE A 158 29.84 -8.94 -1.32
N LEU A 159 30.61 -7.84 -1.34
CA LEU A 159 31.72 -7.67 -2.28
C LEU A 159 32.79 -8.72 -2.07
N ILE A 160 33.16 -9.03 -0.83
CA ILE A 160 34.13 -10.09 -0.51
C ILE A 160 33.59 -11.46 -0.94
N GLY A 161 32.29 -11.73 -0.69
CA GLY A 161 31.64 -12.97 -1.13
C GLY A 161 31.59 -13.12 -2.66
N LEU A 162 31.31 -12.03 -3.39
CA LEU A 162 31.34 -12.01 -4.86
C LEU A 162 32.73 -12.21 -5.42
N ILE A 163 33.78 -11.62 -4.81
CA ILE A 163 35.19 -11.77 -5.21
C ILE A 163 35.68 -13.19 -4.88
N ALA A 164 35.18 -13.83 -3.84
CA ALA A 164 35.56 -15.20 -3.46
C ALA A 164 34.95 -16.29 -4.37
N VAL A 165 33.97 -15.94 -5.22
CA VAL A 165 33.29 -16.86 -6.15
C VAL A 165 33.83 -16.73 -7.59
N ILE A 166 34.65 -15.71 -7.87
CA ILE A 166 35.38 -15.51 -9.13
C ILE A 166 36.79 -16.07 -9.01
#